data_ac17172b05bb88ba536fc2fdc7f2a59b
#
_entry.id   ac17172b05bb88ba536fc2fdc7f2a59b
#
_cell.length_a   1.000
_cell.length_b   1.000
_cell.length_c   1.000
_cell.angle_alpha   90.00
_cell.angle_beta   90.00
_cell.angle_gamma   90.00
#
_symmetry.space_group_name_H-M   'P 1'
#
loop_
_entity.id
_entity.type
_entity.pdbx_description
1 polymer ?
#
loop_
_entity_poly.entity_id
_entity_poly.type
_entity_poly.pdbx_seq_one_letter_code
_entity_poly.pdbx_strand_id
1 'polypeptide(L)'
;MATASETIRLLSPEGVLVESDTTERLLPLIEALPEARLLDFHRQMAVTRRLDVEASHLQRQGQLALWIPSVGQEGAQVGSGYAAR
;
A
#
# COMPACT_ATOMS: atom_id res chain seq x y z
N MET A 1 11.41 -24.24 -2.44
CA MET A 1 10.79 -23.76 -3.68
C MET A 1 9.64 -22.81 -3.33
N ALA A 2 9.61 -21.65 -3.96
CA ALA A 2 8.51 -20.73 -3.75
C ALA A 2 7.22 -21.31 -4.36
N THR A 3 6.14 -21.19 -3.65
CA THR A 3 4.83 -21.63 -4.14
C THR A 3 4.04 -20.41 -4.61
N ALA A 4 3.01 -20.66 -5.42
CA ALA A 4 2.14 -19.59 -5.88
C ALA A 4 1.41 -18.88 -4.72
N SER A 5 1.32 -19.54 -3.57
CA SER A 5 0.66 -18.97 -2.39
C SER A 5 1.62 -18.21 -1.48
N GLU A 6 2.91 -18.19 -1.79
CA GLU A 6 3.87 -17.47 -0.96
C GLU A 6 3.68 -15.96 -1.12
N THR A 7 3.45 -15.29 0.01
CA THR A 7 3.25 -13.85 0.01
C THR A 7 4.57 -13.11 -0.09
N ILE A 8 4.65 -12.17 -1.02
CA ILE A 8 5.79 -11.27 -1.12
C ILE A 8 5.68 -10.23 -0.01
N ARG A 9 6.69 -10.18 0.84
CA ARG A 9 6.66 -9.29 1.99
C ARG A 9 8.05 -8.74 2.27
N LEU A 10 8.15 -7.41 2.35
CA LEU A 10 9.40 -6.74 2.69
C LEU A 10 9.47 -6.38 4.18
N LEU A 11 8.32 -6.08 4.78
CA LEU A 11 8.23 -5.71 6.18
C LEU A 11 7.33 -6.67 6.92
N SER A 12 7.73 -6.99 8.16
CA SER A 12 6.87 -7.72 9.07
C SER A 12 5.78 -6.79 9.62
N PRO A 13 4.74 -7.33 10.27
CA PRO A 13 3.73 -6.48 10.92
C PRO A 13 4.34 -5.53 11.96
N GLU A 14 5.52 -5.87 12.50
CA GLU A 14 6.23 -5.03 13.48
C GLU A 14 7.10 -3.96 12.82
N GLY A 15 7.13 -3.89 11.48
CA GLY A 15 7.91 -2.90 10.77
C GLY A 15 9.38 -3.27 10.57
N VAL A 16 9.73 -4.52 10.75
CA VAL A 16 11.11 -5.00 10.58
C VAL A 16 11.26 -5.60 9.18
N LEU A 17 12.40 -5.33 8.54
CA LEU A 17 12.68 -5.91 7.23
C LEU A 17 12.74 -7.43 7.32
N VAL A 18 12.02 -8.08 6.43
CA VAL A 18 12.03 -9.54 6.30
C VAL A 18 13.19 -9.94 5.38
N GLU A 19 14.05 -10.82 5.83
CA GLU A 19 15.14 -11.33 5.01
C GLU A 19 14.60 -12.37 4.05
N SER A 20 14.80 -12.12 2.75
CA SER A 20 14.37 -13.03 1.68
C SER A 20 15.06 -12.64 0.39
N ASP A 21 15.03 -13.53 -0.59
CA ASP A 21 15.57 -13.23 -1.92
C ASP A 21 14.86 -12.04 -2.56
N THR A 22 13.56 -11.93 -2.34
CA THR A 22 12.77 -10.82 -2.86
C THR A 22 13.22 -9.50 -2.23
N THR A 23 13.43 -9.49 -0.91
CA THR A 23 13.91 -8.30 -0.22
C THR A 23 15.28 -7.88 -0.74
N GLU A 24 16.21 -8.84 -0.87
CA GLU A 24 17.55 -8.54 -1.37
C GLU A 24 17.50 -7.94 -2.77
N ARG A 25 16.63 -8.45 -3.62
CA ARG A 25 16.50 -7.99 -4.99
C ARG A 25 15.89 -6.60 -5.10
N LEU A 26 14.94 -6.29 -4.22
CA LEU A 26 14.20 -5.02 -4.26
C LEU A 26 14.80 -3.93 -3.38
N LEU A 27 15.63 -4.30 -2.40
CA LEU A 27 16.18 -3.33 -1.45
C LEU A 27 16.95 -2.19 -2.13
N PRO A 28 17.80 -2.44 -3.15
CA PRO A 28 18.49 -1.34 -3.82
C PRO A 28 17.54 -0.33 -4.45
N LEU A 29 16.39 -0.77 -4.94
CA LEU A 29 15.39 0.14 -5.50
C LEU A 29 14.78 1.01 -4.42
N ILE A 30 14.54 0.44 -3.24
CA ILE A 30 13.99 1.17 -2.11
C ILE A 30 15.01 2.17 -1.59
N GLU A 31 16.27 1.76 -1.45
CA GLU A 31 17.33 2.63 -0.96
C GLU A 31 17.61 3.81 -1.89
N ALA A 32 17.29 3.66 -3.17
CA ALA A 32 17.44 4.73 -4.14
C ALA A 32 16.36 5.80 -3.99
N LEU A 33 15.28 5.55 -3.24
CA LEU A 33 14.22 6.52 -3.04
C LEU A 33 14.59 7.49 -1.91
N PRO A 34 14.37 8.81 -2.10
CA PRO A 34 14.54 9.74 -1.00
C PRO A 34 13.57 9.44 0.14
N GLU A 35 14.01 9.71 1.36
CA GLU A 35 13.16 9.51 2.53
C GLU A 35 11.86 10.31 2.42
N ALA A 36 11.94 11.53 1.88
CA ALA A 36 10.76 12.35 1.69
C ALA A 36 9.73 11.68 0.77
N ARG A 37 10.19 10.91 -0.22
CA ARG A 37 9.31 10.20 -1.12
C ARG A 37 8.60 9.05 -0.39
N LEU A 38 9.32 8.35 0.47
CA LEU A 38 8.72 7.26 1.25
C LEU A 38 7.67 7.80 2.22
N LEU A 39 7.95 8.95 2.84
CA LEU A 39 6.97 9.60 3.71
C LEU A 39 5.74 10.04 2.93
N ASP A 40 5.94 10.53 1.71
CA ASP A 40 4.83 10.95 0.85
C ASP A 40 3.97 9.76 0.46
N PHE A 41 4.58 8.62 0.13
CA PHE A 41 3.83 7.39 -0.15
C PHE A 41 2.96 7.02 1.05
N HIS A 42 3.53 7.04 2.23
CA HIS A 42 2.79 6.69 3.45
C HIS A 42 1.62 7.65 3.66
N ARG A 43 1.86 8.94 3.48
CA ARG A 43 0.80 9.95 3.63
C ARG A 43 -0.34 9.71 2.64
N GLN A 44 -0.01 9.42 1.39
CA GLN A 44 -1.01 9.17 0.36
C GLN A 44 -1.81 7.91 0.66
N MET A 45 -1.16 6.87 1.18
CA MET A 45 -1.84 5.65 1.56
C MET A 45 -2.79 5.88 2.74
N ALA A 46 -2.36 6.69 3.71
CA ALA A 46 -3.20 7.02 4.87
C ALA A 46 -4.42 7.82 4.46
N VAL A 47 -4.26 8.79 3.56
CA VAL A 47 -5.38 9.58 3.03
C VAL A 47 -6.33 8.68 2.25
N THR A 48 -5.81 7.79 1.44
CA THR A 48 -6.62 6.86 0.66
C THR A 48 -7.44 5.96 1.57
N ARG A 49 -6.84 5.45 2.64
CA ARG A 49 -7.54 4.62 3.63
C ARG A 49 -8.66 5.42 4.30
N ARG A 50 -8.37 6.65 4.71
CA ARG A 50 -9.35 7.49 5.37
C ARG A 50 -10.52 7.79 4.45
N LEU A 51 -10.24 8.11 3.19
CA LEU A 51 -11.28 8.36 2.19
C LEU A 51 -12.18 7.13 2.04
N ASP A 52 -11.58 5.95 1.94
CA ASP A 52 -12.33 4.72 1.77
C ASP A 52 -13.25 4.46 2.96
N VAL A 53 -12.74 4.63 4.17
CA VAL A 53 -13.54 4.44 5.39
C VAL A 53 -14.70 5.41 5.44
N GLU A 54 -14.45 6.69 5.15
CA GLU A 54 -15.50 7.70 5.20
C GLU A 54 -16.55 7.49 4.12
N ALA A 55 -16.11 7.10 2.90
CA ALA A 55 -17.04 6.82 1.81
C ALA A 55 -17.93 5.61 2.13
N SER A 56 -17.36 4.59 2.78
CA SER A 56 -18.15 3.44 3.21
C SER A 56 -19.21 3.82 4.23
N HIS A 57 -18.87 4.72 5.17
CA HIS A 57 -19.84 5.21 6.15
C HIS A 57 -20.96 6.00 5.47
N LEU A 58 -20.61 6.86 4.50
CA LEU A 58 -21.60 7.64 3.78
C LEU A 58 -22.54 6.77 2.98
N GLN A 59 -22.03 5.68 2.40
CA GLN A 59 -22.85 4.73 1.68
C GLN A 59 -23.88 4.06 2.60
N ARG A 60 -23.44 3.64 3.78
CA ARG A 60 -24.33 3.01 4.76
C ARG A 60 -25.41 3.97 5.25
N GLN A 61 -25.12 5.26 5.26
CA GLN A 61 -26.07 6.29 5.67
C GLN A 61 -26.99 6.74 4.54
N GLY A 62 -26.82 6.17 3.35
CA GLY A 62 -27.63 6.50 2.20
C GLY A 62 -27.26 7.80 1.50
N GLN A 63 -26.14 8.43 1.90
CA GLN A 63 -25.68 9.67 1.30
C GLN A 63 -24.81 9.47 0.08
N LEU A 64 -24.26 8.28 -0.07
CA LEU A 64 -23.46 7.90 -1.22
C LEU A 64 -24.08 6.65 -1.84
N ALA A 65 -24.43 6.71 -3.13
CA ALA A 65 -25.19 5.65 -3.77
C ALA A 65 -24.39 4.35 -3.90
N LEU A 66 -23.13 4.45 -4.24
CA LEU A 66 -22.30 3.26 -4.45
C LEU A 66 -20.85 3.56 -4.06
N TRP A 67 -20.28 2.67 -3.31
CA TRP A 67 -18.86 2.70 -3.00
C TRP A 67 -18.36 1.28 -2.79
N ILE A 68 -17.27 0.92 -3.46
CA ILE A 68 -16.65 -0.39 -3.32
C ILE A 68 -15.44 -0.25 -2.43
N PRO A 69 -15.46 -0.84 -1.22
CA PRO A 69 -14.33 -0.73 -0.29
C PRO A 69 -13.06 -1.34 -0.88
N SER A 70 -11.93 -0.69 -0.63
CA SER A 70 -10.62 -1.16 -1.10
C SER A 70 -9.57 -1.15 0.00
N VAL A 71 -9.99 -1.28 1.25
CA VAL A 71 -9.07 -1.34 2.39
C VAL A 71 -8.07 -2.46 2.17
N GLY A 72 -6.79 -2.13 2.34
CA GLY A 72 -5.69 -3.07 2.12
C GLY A 72 -5.05 -2.97 0.75
N GLN A 73 -5.62 -2.18 -0.16
CA GLN A 73 -5.08 -2.03 -1.52
C GLN A 73 -4.34 -0.71 -1.73
N GLU A 74 -4.19 0.09 -0.69
CA GLU A 74 -3.63 1.44 -0.79
C GLU A 74 -2.22 1.44 -1.39
N GLY A 75 -1.40 0.46 -1.03
CA GLY A 75 -0.05 0.36 -1.57
C GLY A 75 -0.04 0.16 -3.07
N ALA A 76 -0.90 -0.72 -3.58
CA ALA A 76 -1.00 -0.97 -5.00
C ALA A 76 -1.52 0.25 -5.74
N GLN A 77 -2.50 0.94 -5.18
CA GLN A 77 -3.10 2.13 -5.81
C GLN A 77 -2.11 3.28 -5.87
N VAL A 78 -1.47 3.60 -4.76
CA VAL A 78 -0.52 4.70 -4.69
C VAL A 78 0.72 4.40 -5.51
N GLY A 79 1.26 3.19 -5.39
CA GLY A 79 2.44 2.80 -6.15
C GLY A 79 2.21 2.83 -7.65
N SER A 80 1.08 2.31 -8.12
CA SER A 80 0.73 2.33 -9.53
C SER A 80 0.55 3.76 -10.03
N GLY A 81 -0.07 4.63 -9.23
CA GLY A 81 -0.29 6.01 -9.60
C GLY A 81 1.02 6.76 -9.80
N TYR A 82 1.99 6.57 -8.92
CA TYR A 82 3.29 7.21 -9.05
C TYR A 82 4.08 6.65 -10.24
N ALA A 83 3.98 5.34 -10.49
CA ALA A 83 4.70 4.72 -11.60
C ALA A 83 4.14 5.09 -12.96
N ALA A 84 2.89 5.53 -13.03
CA ALA A 84 2.23 5.86 -14.28
C ALA A 84 2.59 7.24 -14.84
N ARG A 85 3.40 8.00 -14.13
CA ARG A 85 3.79 9.35 -14.55
C ARG A 85 4.91 9.34 -15.57
#